data_6eedb27d524359f169c831c9ffd5d7f5
#
_entry.id   6eedb27d524359f169c831c9ffd5d7f5
#
_cell.length_a   1.000
_cell.length_b   1.000
_cell.length_c   1.000
_cell.angle_alpha   90.00
_cell.angle_beta   90.00
_cell.angle_gamma   90.00
#
_symmetry.space_group_name_H-M   'P 1'
#
loop_
_entity.id
_entity.type
_entity.pdbx_description
1 polymer ?
#
loop_
_entity_poly.entity_id
_entity_poly.type
_entity_poly.pdbx_seq_one_letter_code
_entity_poly.pdbx_strand_id
1 'polypeptide(L)'
;VRLEWSPEHAAKASGGQEGSQAEGDGAAGRPKHVALIGKGITFDSGGLSLKPASSMPEMKSDMAGAATVLGAIVTAARLALPIRVTAWLALAENMPGADAQRPSDVITMFDGTTVEVTNTDAEGRLVMADALARAVTEEPDAVLDVATLTGAQIVALGDHVAAVMGTPDLREEVVAAAQRAGE
;
A
#
# COMPACT_ATOMS: atom_id res chain seq x y z
N VAL A 1 -7.38 -1.23 6.50
CA VAL A 1 -7.58 0.10 7.10
C VAL A 1 -7.33 1.16 6.04
N ARG A 2 -8.20 2.17 5.96
CA ARG A 2 -8.05 3.33 5.06
C ARG A 2 -7.77 4.59 5.89
N LEU A 3 -6.77 5.35 5.48
CA LEU A 3 -6.42 6.67 6.02
C LEU A 3 -6.47 7.69 4.88
N GLU A 4 -6.72 8.95 5.21
CA GLU A 4 -6.74 10.02 4.21
C GLU A 4 -6.12 11.30 4.76
N TRP A 5 -5.34 11.96 3.92
CA TRP A 5 -4.87 13.32 4.04
C TRP A 5 -5.33 14.15 2.85
N SER A 6 -5.82 15.36 3.08
CA SER A 6 -6.05 16.34 2.03
C SER A 6 -5.68 17.75 2.51
N PRO A 7 -5.33 18.68 1.62
CA PRO A 7 -5.03 20.07 1.99
C PRO A 7 -6.18 20.78 2.73
N GLU A 8 -7.42 20.37 2.46
CA GLU A 8 -8.60 20.90 3.12
C GLU A 8 -8.67 20.56 4.63
N HIS A 9 -8.08 19.43 5.02
CA HIS A 9 -7.96 19.05 6.44
C HIS A 9 -7.00 19.98 7.19
N ALA A 10 -5.96 20.50 6.54
CA ALA A 10 -5.03 21.46 7.13
C ALA A 10 -5.74 22.79 7.45
N ALA A 11 -6.57 23.28 6.55
CA ALA A 11 -7.31 24.52 6.73
C ALA A 11 -8.29 24.44 7.92
N LYS A 12 -8.95 23.29 8.11
CA LYS A 12 -9.86 23.08 9.26
C LYS A 12 -9.13 22.94 10.59
N ALA A 13 -7.95 22.32 10.60
CA ALA A 13 -7.17 22.11 11.81
C ALA A 13 -6.52 23.40 12.33
N SER A 14 -6.25 24.40 11.48
CA SER A 14 -5.64 25.68 11.83
C SER A 14 -6.62 26.73 12.37
N GLY A 15 -7.91 26.41 12.51
CA GLY A 15 -8.91 27.34 13.08
C GLY A 15 -9.15 28.60 12.25
N GLY A 16 -8.87 28.56 10.96
CA GLY A 16 -9.05 29.68 10.04
C GLY A 16 -10.52 30.02 9.91
N GLN A 17 -10.90 31.26 10.31
CA GLN A 17 -12.18 31.88 10.01
C GLN A 17 -12.43 31.82 8.49
N GLU A 18 -13.67 31.55 8.12
CA GLU A 18 -14.18 31.74 6.77
C GLU A 18 -13.91 33.18 6.32
N GLY A 19 -12.78 33.37 5.67
CA GLY A 19 -12.37 34.63 5.07
C GLY A 19 -12.71 34.63 3.59
N SER A 20 -13.70 35.45 3.24
CA SER A 20 -14.06 36.02 1.92
C SER A 20 -13.51 35.30 0.68
N GLN A 21 -14.44 34.81 -0.12
CA GLN A 21 -14.23 34.44 -1.53
C GLN A 21 -13.43 35.52 -2.26
N ALA A 22 -12.16 35.28 -2.49
CA ALA A 22 -11.44 35.95 -3.56
C ALA A 22 -11.82 35.22 -4.84
N GLU A 23 -12.68 35.81 -5.66
CA GLU A 23 -12.89 35.44 -7.05
C GLU A 23 -11.55 35.64 -7.79
N GLY A 24 -10.76 34.60 -7.85
CA GLY A 24 -9.57 34.45 -8.69
C GLY A 24 -9.92 33.51 -9.81
N ASP A 25 -10.19 34.08 -10.98
CA ASP A 25 -10.37 33.39 -12.26
C ASP A 25 -9.09 32.63 -12.60
N GLY A 26 -9.08 31.34 -12.41
CA GLY A 26 -8.01 30.41 -12.73
C GLY A 26 -8.45 29.01 -12.28
N ALA A 27 -8.66 28.09 -13.22
CA ALA A 27 -9.03 26.71 -12.97
C ALA A 27 -8.04 26.03 -11.99
N ALA A 28 -8.24 26.22 -10.70
CA ALA A 28 -7.59 25.44 -9.68
C ALA A 28 -8.18 24.03 -9.78
N GLY A 29 -7.54 23.19 -10.61
CA GLY A 29 -7.89 21.79 -10.73
C GLY A 29 -7.86 21.13 -9.35
N ARG A 30 -8.64 20.07 -9.16
CA ARG A 30 -8.60 19.28 -7.91
C ARG A 30 -7.15 18.95 -7.52
N PRO A 31 -6.82 18.93 -6.23
CA PRO A 31 -5.47 18.51 -5.81
C PRO A 31 -5.15 17.12 -6.37
N LYS A 32 -3.91 16.92 -6.80
CA LYS A 32 -3.44 15.61 -7.23
C LYS A 32 -3.70 14.59 -6.15
N HIS A 33 -4.20 13.42 -6.54
CA HIS A 33 -4.54 12.33 -5.64
C HIS A 33 -3.58 11.15 -5.82
N VAL A 34 -2.87 10.79 -4.77
CA VAL A 34 -1.99 9.62 -4.72
C VAL A 34 -2.61 8.57 -3.80
N ALA A 35 -2.81 7.36 -4.31
CA ALA A 35 -3.20 6.22 -3.50
C ALA A 35 -1.97 5.37 -3.17
N LEU A 36 -1.75 5.12 -1.88
CA LEU A 36 -0.68 4.27 -1.36
C LEU A 36 -1.29 3.00 -0.79
N ILE A 37 -0.78 1.85 -1.19
CA ILE A 37 -1.23 0.55 -0.71
C ILE A 37 -0.07 -0.17 -0.03
N GLY A 38 -0.27 -0.69 1.17
CA GLY A 38 0.76 -1.38 1.92
C GLY A 38 0.37 -2.80 2.34
N LYS A 39 1.20 -3.81 1.99
CA LYS A 39 1.06 -5.15 2.53
C LYS A 39 1.23 -5.11 4.04
N GLY A 40 0.27 -5.66 4.77
CA GLY A 40 0.22 -5.64 6.22
C GLY A 40 -0.08 -7.00 6.81
N ILE A 41 0.62 -8.05 6.38
CA ILE A 41 0.51 -9.37 7.00
C ILE A 41 1.26 -9.34 8.32
N THR A 42 0.51 -9.27 9.42
CA THR A 42 1.05 -9.06 10.77
C THR A 42 1.88 -10.24 11.28
N PHE A 43 1.58 -11.44 10.77
CA PHE A 43 2.43 -12.61 10.82
C PHE A 43 2.10 -13.54 9.65
N ASP A 44 3.11 -14.03 8.95
CA ASP A 44 2.96 -14.96 7.84
C ASP A 44 3.59 -16.32 8.15
N SER A 45 2.76 -17.28 8.54
CA SER A 45 3.20 -18.66 8.71
C SER A 45 3.22 -19.45 7.40
N GLY A 46 2.68 -18.88 6.31
CA GLY A 46 2.36 -19.57 5.06
C GLY A 46 0.96 -20.21 5.06
N GLY A 47 0.27 -20.23 6.20
CA GLY A 47 -1.00 -20.92 6.35
C GLY A 47 -0.84 -22.43 6.26
N LEU A 48 -1.73 -23.13 5.55
CA LEU A 48 -1.61 -24.58 5.35
C LEU A 48 -0.41 -24.97 4.47
N SER A 49 0.02 -24.09 3.56
CA SER A 49 1.30 -24.21 2.84
C SER A 49 2.44 -23.70 3.74
N LEU A 50 2.63 -24.38 4.87
CA LEU A 50 3.44 -23.93 6.00
C LEU A 50 4.91 -23.68 5.61
N LYS A 51 5.42 -22.52 6.00
CA LYS A 51 6.83 -22.16 5.81
C LYS A 51 7.77 -23.09 6.64
N PRO A 52 9.02 -23.28 6.18
CA PRO A 52 10.04 -23.89 7.01
C PRO A 52 10.24 -23.10 8.32
N ALA A 53 10.48 -23.81 9.42
CA ALA A 53 10.67 -23.18 10.73
C ALA A 53 11.78 -22.12 10.77
N SER A 54 12.82 -22.27 9.94
CA SER A 54 13.92 -21.31 9.81
C SER A 54 13.50 -19.96 9.22
N SER A 55 12.42 -19.92 8.45
CA SER A 55 11.90 -18.68 7.85
C SER A 55 10.90 -17.93 8.75
N MET A 56 10.35 -18.62 9.76
CA MET A 56 9.29 -18.07 10.61
C MET A 56 9.69 -16.84 11.44
N PRO A 57 10.89 -16.74 12.03
CA PRO A 57 11.24 -15.63 12.91
C PRO A 57 11.17 -14.25 12.23
N GLU A 58 11.43 -14.20 10.92
CA GLU A 58 11.41 -12.95 10.16
C GLU A 58 10.01 -12.50 9.77
N MET A 59 9.01 -13.38 9.85
CA MET A 59 7.67 -13.13 9.32
C MET A 59 6.83 -12.12 10.12
N LYS A 60 7.33 -11.61 11.23
CA LYS A 60 6.78 -10.41 11.88
C LYS A 60 7.03 -9.13 11.09
N SER A 61 8.00 -9.14 10.16
CA SER A 61 8.31 -8.01 9.27
C SER A 61 7.41 -7.95 8.03
N ASP A 62 6.55 -8.95 7.81
CA ASP A 62 5.73 -9.07 6.60
C ASP A 62 4.60 -8.03 6.50
N MET A 63 4.62 -7.08 7.41
CA MET A 63 3.78 -5.88 7.47
C MET A 63 4.55 -4.58 7.18
N ALA A 64 5.81 -4.67 6.78
CA ALA A 64 6.64 -3.48 6.56
C ALA A 64 6.10 -2.57 5.46
N GLY A 65 5.44 -3.13 4.43
CA GLY A 65 4.75 -2.35 3.42
C GLY A 65 3.69 -1.42 4.00
N ALA A 66 2.82 -1.95 4.87
CA ALA A 66 1.80 -1.14 5.55
C ALA A 66 2.43 -0.12 6.51
N ALA A 67 3.50 -0.47 7.20
CA ALA A 67 4.22 0.46 8.08
C ALA A 67 4.84 1.62 7.29
N THR A 68 5.45 1.33 6.13
CA THR A 68 6.01 2.35 5.22
C THR A 68 4.93 3.31 4.73
N VAL A 69 3.81 2.78 4.25
CA VAL A 69 2.69 3.59 3.75
C VAL A 69 2.07 4.43 4.87
N LEU A 70 1.95 3.89 6.08
CA LEU A 70 1.51 4.64 7.27
C LEU A 70 2.47 5.80 7.57
N GLY A 71 3.78 5.55 7.56
CA GLY A 71 4.80 6.58 7.74
C GLY A 71 4.71 7.67 6.68
N ALA A 72 4.50 7.29 5.42
CA ALA A 72 4.40 8.22 4.30
C ALA A 72 3.18 9.16 4.45
N ILE A 73 1.98 8.65 4.74
CA ILE A 73 0.80 9.50 4.90
C ILE A 73 0.88 10.41 6.15
N VAL A 74 1.44 9.92 7.24
CA VAL A 74 1.67 10.74 8.45
C VAL A 74 2.65 11.88 8.13
N THR A 75 3.70 11.59 7.35
CA THR A 75 4.67 12.60 6.92
C THR A 75 4.04 13.63 5.98
N ALA A 76 3.25 13.18 5.00
CA ALA A 76 2.51 14.08 4.11
C ALA A 76 1.61 15.04 4.89
N ALA A 77 0.90 14.53 5.90
CA ALA A 77 0.05 15.34 6.78
C ALA A 77 0.85 16.34 7.62
N ARG A 78 1.96 15.91 8.22
CA ARG A 78 2.83 16.79 9.05
C ARG A 78 3.49 17.91 8.24
N LEU A 79 3.84 17.61 7.00
CA LEU A 79 4.41 18.59 6.07
C LEU A 79 3.36 19.44 5.36
N ALA A 80 2.08 19.20 5.62
CA ALA A 80 0.95 19.86 4.97
C ALA A 80 1.08 19.88 3.43
N LEU A 81 1.45 18.73 2.84
CA LEU A 81 1.66 18.65 1.38
C LEU A 81 0.39 19.03 0.62
N PRO A 82 0.49 19.80 -0.49
CA PRO A 82 -0.65 20.29 -1.26
C PRO A 82 -1.22 19.22 -2.21
N ILE A 83 -1.27 17.97 -1.75
CA ILE A 83 -1.80 16.82 -2.49
C ILE A 83 -2.76 16.03 -1.60
N ARG A 84 -3.72 15.36 -2.21
CA ARG A 84 -4.54 14.35 -1.54
C ARG A 84 -3.79 13.03 -1.50
N VAL A 85 -3.70 12.41 -0.34
CA VAL A 85 -3.11 11.08 -0.18
C VAL A 85 -4.12 10.17 0.48
N THR A 86 -4.40 9.02 -0.10
CA THR A 86 -5.12 7.93 0.57
C THR A 86 -4.17 6.77 0.80
N ALA A 87 -4.21 6.19 1.99
CA ALA A 87 -3.39 5.04 2.37
C ALA A 87 -4.29 3.86 2.71
N TRP A 88 -4.05 2.74 2.04
CA TRP A 88 -4.75 1.48 2.23
C TRP A 88 -3.81 0.46 2.85
N LEU A 89 -4.05 0.12 4.11
CA LEU A 89 -3.26 -0.87 4.84
C LEU A 89 -4.01 -2.20 4.78
N ALA A 90 -3.50 -3.15 4.00
CA ALA A 90 -4.05 -4.49 3.82
C ALA A 90 -3.62 -5.38 5.00
N LEU A 91 -4.28 -5.21 6.14
CA LEU A 91 -3.93 -5.90 7.40
C LEU A 91 -4.64 -7.24 7.50
N ALA A 92 -3.86 -8.30 7.64
CA ALA A 92 -4.33 -9.66 7.89
C ALA A 92 -3.26 -10.46 8.63
N GLU A 93 -3.62 -11.66 9.08
CA GLU A 93 -2.69 -12.64 9.63
C GLU A 93 -2.85 -13.94 8.82
N ASN A 94 -1.74 -14.57 8.42
CA ASN A 94 -1.76 -15.83 7.67
C ASN A 94 -1.31 -16.98 8.57
N MET A 95 -2.27 -17.69 9.14
CA MET A 95 -2.04 -18.77 10.11
C MET A 95 -2.78 -20.05 9.71
N PRO A 96 -2.24 -21.25 10.06
CA PRO A 96 -3.01 -22.48 9.97
C PRO A 96 -4.14 -22.48 11.02
N GLY A 97 -5.28 -23.03 10.67
CA GLY A 97 -6.45 -23.10 11.55
C GLY A 97 -7.59 -23.86 10.92
N ALA A 98 -8.66 -24.09 11.69
CA ALA A 98 -9.83 -24.81 11.21
C ALA A 98 -10.53 -24.11 10.03
N ASP A 99 -10.51 -22.78 10.05
CA ASP A 99 -11.13 -21.93 9.04
C ASP A 99 -10.10 -21.33 8.05
N ALA A 100 -8.84 -21.84 8.08
CA ALA A 100 -7.79 -21.35 7.21
C ALA A 100 -8.10 -21.70 5.75
N GLN A 101 -7.70 -20.80 4.88
CA GLN A 101 -7.72 -20.95 3.43
C GLN A 101 -6.95 -22.21 3.01
N ARG A 102 -7.49 -22.99 2.08
CA ARG A 102 -6.89 -24.24 1.62
C ARG A 102 -6.42 -24.11 0.17
N PRO A 103 -5.33 -24.79 -0.21
CA PRO A 103 -5.05 -24.98 -1.62
C PRO A 103 -6.26 -25.52 -2.38
N SER A 104 -6.53 -24.98 -3.56
CA SER A 104 -7.72 -25.22 -4.41
C SER A 104 -9.02 -24.55 -3.94
N ASP A 105 -9.03 -23.80 -2.86
CA ASP A 105 -10.16 -22.91 -2.56
C ASP A 105 -10.24 -21.84 -3.66
N VAL A 106 -11.47 -21.48 -4.05
CA VAL A 106 -11.73 -20.37 -4.98
C VAL A 106 -12.34 -19.23 -4.19
N ILE A 107 -11.65 -18.09 -4.18
CA ILE A 107 -12.12 -16.88 -3.50
C ILE A 107 -12.63 -15.86 -4.49
N THR A 108 -13.55 -15.01 -4.07
CA THR A 108 -14.05 -13.87 -4.84
C THR A 108 -13.39 -12.60 -4.31
N MET A 109 -12.69 -11.91 -5.18
CA MET A 109 -12.02 -10.64 -4.89
C MET A 109 -13.02 -9.50 -4.81
N PHE A 110 -12.59 -8.35 -4.29
CA PHE A 110 -13.43 -7.17 -4.12
C PHE A 110 -14.12 -6.72 -5.42
N ASP A 111 -13.46 -6.84 -6.55
CA ASP A 111 -13.99 -6.47 -7.87
C ASP A 111 -14.88 -7.55 -8.53
N GLY A 112 -15.08 -8.67 -7.84
CA GLY A 112 -15.84 -9.81 -8.32
C GLY A 112 -15.03 -10.85 -9.10
N THR A 113 -13.73 -10.60 -9.34
CA THR A 113 -12.83 -11.59 -9.95
C THR A 113 -12.69 -12.81 -9.04
N THR A 114 -12.74 -14.01 -9.62
CA THR A 114 -12.51 -15.25 -8.88
C THR A 114 -11.07 -15.72 -9.06
N VAL A 115 -10.45 -16.14 -7.96
CA VAL A 115 -9.05 -16.59 -7.92
C VAL A 115 -8.96 -17.93 -7.22
N GLU A 116 -8.34 -18.93 -7.86
CA GLU A 116 -7.97 -20.18 -7.21
C GLU A 116 -6.71 -19.99 -6.37
N VAL A 117 -6.77 -20.35 -5.11
CA VAL A 117 -5.64 -20.34 -4.19
C VAL A 117 -4.87 -21.64 -4.36
N THR A 118 -3.79 -21.61 -5.13
CA THR A 118 -2.94 -22.81 -5.33
C THR A 118 -1.88 -22.98 -4.23
N ASN A 119 -1.55 -21.89 -3.54
CA ASN A 119 -0.57 -21.86 -2.45
C ASN A 119 -0.98 -20.80 -1.43
N THR A 120 -1.23 -21.20 -0.20
CA THR A 120 -1.64 -20.27 0.87
C THR A 120 -0.51 -19.37 1.37
N ASP A 121 0.75 -19.64 1.01
CA ASP A 121 1.92 -18.78 1.23
C ASP A 121 2.07 -17.69 0.13
N ALA A 122 1.06 -17.54 -0.70
CA ALA A 122 0.95 -16.47 -1.69
C ALA A 122 -0.21 -15.50 -1.36
N GLU A 123 -0.51 -15.32 -0.08
CA GLU A 123 -1.58 -14.48 0.47
C GLU A 123 -1.37 -12.99 0.19
N GLY A 124 -0.11 -12.53 0.18
CA GLY A 124 0.25 -11.13 0.01
C GLY A 124 -0.32 -10.53 -1.27
N ARG A 125 -0.19 -11.23 -2.39
CA ARG A 125 -0.77 -10.78 -3.67
C ARG A 125 -2.30 -10.74 -3.65
N LEU A 126 -2.96 -11.55 -2.84
CA LEU A 126 -4.42 -11.60 -2.72
C LEU A 126 -4.92 -10.37 -1.94
N VAL A 127 -4.38 -10.11 -0.76
CA VAL A 127 -4.78 -8.95 0.05
C VAL A 127 -4.41 -7.63 -0.63
N MET A 128 -3.29 -7.60 -1.39
CA MET A 128 -2.88 -6.42 -2.16
C MET A 128 -3.80 -6.19 -3.35
N ALA A 129 -4.23 -7.24 -4.07
CA ALA A 129 -5.17 -7.12 -5.17
C ALA A 129 -6.51 -6.53 -4.73
N ASP A 130 -7.06 -6.96 -3.59
CA ASP A 130 -8.27 -6.40 -3.02
C ASP A 130 -8.12 -4.92 -2.65
N ALA A 131 -7.02 -4.58 -2.00
CA ALA A 131 -6.74 -3.20 -1.61
C ALA A 131 -6.54 -2.29 -2.84
N LEU A 132 -5.86 -2.78 -3.88
CA LEU A 132 -5.69 -2.09 -5.16
C LEU A 132 -7.03 -1.88 -5.87
N ALA A 133 -7.82 -2.95 -6.02
CA ALA A 133 -9.15 -2.88 -6.64
C ALA A 133 -10.05 -1.86 -5.92
N ARG A 134 -9.98 -1.81 -4.59
CA ARG A 134 -10.74 -0.83 -3.81
C ARG A 134 -10.19 0.60 -3.95
N ALA A 135 -8.86 0.76 -3.96
CA ALA A 135 -8.24 2.08 -4.06
C ALA A 135 -8.53 2.76 -5.40
N VAL A 136 -8.51 2.03 -6.50
CA VAL A 136 -8.75 2.60 -7.84
C VAL A 136 -10.19 3.10 -8.03
N THR A 137 -11.16 2.65 -7.21
CA THR A 137 -12.52 3.21 -7.25
C THR A 137 -12.60 4.68 -6.82
N GLU A 138 -11.55 5.21 -6.21
CA GLU A 138 -11.43 6.63 -5.83
C GLU A 138 -10.76 7.49 -6.92
N GLU A 139 -10.50 6.92 -8.09
CA GLU A 139 -9.91 7.58 -9.26
C GLU A 139 -8.64 8.39 -8.94
N PRO A 140 -7.61 7.76 -8.32
CA PRO A 140 -6.36 8.44 -8.03
C PRO A 140 -5.58 8.77 -9.32
N ASP A 141 -4.78 9.84 -9.29
CA ASP A 141 -3.87 10.20 -10.38
C ASP A 141 -2.65 9.28 -10.45
N ALA A 142 -2.25 8.72 -9.29
CA ALA A 142 -1.18 7.74 -9.20
C ALA A 142 -1.49 6.70 -8.12
N VAL A 143 -1.05 5.47 -8.37
CA VAL A 143 -1.17 4.35 -7.42
C VAL A 143 0.22 3.77 -7.18
N LEU A 144 0.59 3.63 -5.92
CA LEU A 144 1.86 3.03 -5.49
C LEU A 144 1.56 1.96 -4.45
N ASP A 145 2.14 0.79 -4.60
CA ASP A 145 2.08 -0.25 -3.58
C ASP A 145 3.45 -0.60 -3.03
N VAL A 146 3.49 -1.01 -1.77
CA VAL A 146 4.70 -1.42 -1.06
C VAL A 146 4.44 -2.76 -0.37
N ALA A 147 5.26 -3.75 -0.69
CA ALA A 147 5.07 -5.09 -0.16
C ALA A 147 6.39 -5.85 0.01
N THR A 148 6.52 -6.55 1.11
CA THR A 148 7.48 -7.63 1.33
C THR A 148 6.94 -8.91 0.64
N LEU A 149 6.91 -8.91 -0.70
CA LEU A 149 6.06 -9.81 -1.46
C LEU A 149 6.68 -11.18 -1.74
N THR A 150 7.98 -11.21 -2.06
CA THR A 150 8.64 -12.45 -2.49
C THR A 150 10.14 -12.42 -2.25
N GLY A 151 10.70 -13.54 -1.80
CA GLY A 151 12.14 -13.75 -1.69
C GLY A 151 12.88 -13.71 -3.03
N ALA A 152 12.17 -13.80 -4.16
CA ALA A 152 12.78 -13.69 -5.49
C ALA A 152 13.47 -12.33 -5.71
N GLN A 153 12.97 -11.27 -5.08
CA GLN A 153 13.59 -9.95 -5.11
C GLN A 153 14.98 -9.98 -4.46
N ILE A 154 15.11 -10.63 -3.29
CA ILE A 154 16.39 -10.77 -2.59
C ILE A 154 17.38 -11.58 -3.43
N VAL A 155 16.92 -12.64 -4.11
CA VAL A 155 17.75 -13.42 -5.03
C VAL A 155 18.24 -12.58 -6.21
N ALA A 156 17.40 -11.68 -6.72
CA ALA A 156 17.72 -10.86 -7.88
C ALA A 156 18.60 -9.64 -7.56
N LEU A 157 18.36 -8.97 -6.42
CA LEU A 157 18.94 -7.65 -6.12
C LEU A 157 19.69 -7.58 -4.78
N GLY A 158 19.64 -8.64 -3.97
CA GLY A 158 20.13 -8.62 -2.59
C GLY A 158 19.10 -8.07 -1.61
N ASP A 159 19.51 -7.98 -0.36
CA ASP A 159 18.66 -7.61 0.78
C ASP A 159 18.68 -6.11 1.12
N HIS A 160 19.53 -5.34 0.45
CA HIS A 160 19.68 -3.90 0.66
C HIS A 160 19.01 -3.02 -0.43
N VAL A 161 18.42 -3.62 -1.44
CA VAL A 161 17.85 -2.88 -2.59
C VAL A 161 16.40 -3.24 -2.80
N ALA A 162 15.53 -2.25 -2.76
CA ALA A 162 14.13 -2.43 -3.14
C ALA A 162 13.96 -2.42 -4.67
N ALA A 163 13.11 -3.31 -5.18
CA ALA A 163 12.75 -3.31 -6.60
C ALA A 163 11.61 -2.31 -6.86
N VAL A 164 11.75 -1.48 -7.89
CA VAL A 164 10.66 -0.60 -8.36
C VAL A 164 10.20 -1.08 -9.73
N MET A 165 8.93 -1.43 -9.82
CA MET A 165 8.27 -1.86 -11.06
C MET A 165 7.04 -0.99 -11.32
N GLY A 166 6.60 -0.90 -12.56
CA GLY A 166 5.40 -0.14 -12.92
C GLY A 166 5.53 0.56 -14.27
N THR A 167 4.63 1.52 -14.51
CA THR A 167 4.70 2.37 -15.71
C THR A 167 6.01 3.14 -15.76
N PRO A 168 6.64 3.30 -16.94
CA PRO A 168 7.98 3.86 -17.04
C PRO A 168 8.15 5.20 -16.33
N ASP A 169 7.27 6.17 -16.63
CA ASP A 169 7.39 7.53 -16.10
C ASP A 169 7.31 7.56 -14.55
N LEU A 170 6.28 6.92 -13.98
CA LEU A 170 6.11 6.89 -12.51
C LEU A 170 7.26 6.13 -11.83
N ARG A 171 7.71 5.02 -12.44
CA ARG A 171 8.86 4.25 -11.94
C ARG A 171 10.13 5.13 -11.87
N GLU A 172 10.41 5.88 -12.94
CA GLU A 172 11.57 6.77 -12.99
C GLU A 172 11.47 7.91 -11.96
N GLU A 173 10.29 8.48 -11.77
CA GLU A 173 10.03 9.48 -10.72
C GLU A 173 10.29 8.93 -9.31
N VAL A 174 9.81 7.70 -9.04
CA VAL A 174 10.01 7.02 -7.74
C VAL A 174 11.49 6.73 -7.51
N VAL A 175 12.20 6.18 -8.49
CA VAL A 175 13.65 5.90 -8.39
C VAL A 175 14.43 7.19 -8.16
N ALA A 176 14.14 8.27 -8.91
CA ALA A 176 14.79 9.54 -8.70
C ALA A 176 14.50 10.15 -7.31
N ALA A 177 13.29 9.94 -6.77
CA ALA A 177 12.94 10.37 -5.42
C ALA A 177 13.70 9.57 -4.36
N ALA A 178 13.81 8.25 -4.51
CA ALA A 178 14.58 7.37 -3.64
C ALA A 178 16.05 7.79 -3.58
N GLN A 179 16.69 7.99 -4.73
CA GLN A 179 18.07 8.46 -4.81
C GLN A 179 18.29 9.80 -4.09
N ARG A 180 17.33 10.75 -4.20
CA ARG A 180 17.42 12.02 -3.45
C ARG A 180 17.25 11.82 -1.94
N ALA A 181 16.54 10.80 -1.52
CA ALA A 181 16.36 10.46 -0.11
C ALA A 181 17.52 9.63 0.48
N GLY A 182 18.43 9.15 -0.36
CA GLY A 182 19.56 8.33 0.06
C GLY A 182 19.27 6.82 0.08
N GLU A 183 18.26 6.40 -0.68
CA GLU A 183 17.82 5.00 -0.83
C GLU A 183 18.36 4.38 -2.13
#